data_597e0a0160f09abfdf9c180c6f2313d0
#
_entry.id   597e0a0160f09abfdf9c180c6f2313d0
#
_cell.length_a   1.000
_cell.length_b   1.000
_cell.length_c   1.000
_cell.angle_alpha   90.00
_cell.angle_beta   90.00
_cell.angle_gamma   90.00
#
_symmetry.space_group_name_H-M   'P 1'
#
loop_
_entity.id
_entity.type
_entity.pdbx_description
1 polymer ?
#
loop_
_entity_poly.entity_id
_entity_poly.type
_entity_poly.pdbx_seq_one_letter_code
_entity_poly.pdbx_strand_id
1 'polypeptide(L)'
;MGGFATLHLGIGHPQRVRSLVVAGCGYGARPGEREKFVAECETAAAAIERDGMAKAAQTYALGPSRVQFQNKDPRGWQLFADQLREHSTEGSARTLRGVQMRRPSLWELTEEMKRIEAPVLVVTGDEDEQCLEPGLLMKRTIPTAGLVVLPRAGHTLNLEDPDAFNRVVLEFISAVELGRWDRRDPRSTVAGILGFGR
;
A
#
# COMPACT_ATOMS: atom_id res chain seq x y z
N MET A 1 -2.19 1.20 6.05
CA MET A 1 -1.19 1.94 6.88
C MET A 1 0.23 1.43 6.65
N GLY A 2 0.49 0.13 6.71
CA GLY A 2 1.84 -0.45 6.61
C GLY A 2 2.66 0.06 5.43
N GLY A 3 2.09 0.10 4.22
CA GLY A 3 2.79 0.61 3.04
C GLY A 3 3.27 2.05 3.18
N PHE A 4 2.46 2.94 3.78
CA PHE A 4 2.89 4.31 4.09
C PHE A 4 4.01 4.34 5.14
N ALA A 5 3.89 3.56 6.21
CA ALA A 5 4.94 3.48 7.24
C ALA A 5 6.27 2.99 6.64
N THR A 6 6.22 1.97 5.78
CA THR A 6 7.38 1.46 5.04
C THR A 6 8.02 2.55 4.18
N LEU A 7 7.22 3.32 3.43
CA LEU A 7 7.72 4.39 2.59
C LEU A 7 8.35 5.52 3.42
N HIS A 8 7.68 5.95 4.50
CA HIS A 8 8.21 6.97 5.40
C HIS A 8 9.52 6.53 6.09
N LEU A 9 9.65 5.21 6.40
CA LEU A 9 10.90 4.67 6.91
C LEU A 9 12.03 4.82 5.89
N GLY A 10 11.76 4.50 4.62
CA GLY A 10 12.73 4.68 3.53
C GLY A 10 13.14 6.14 3.29
N ILE A 11 12.20 7.06 3.44
CA ILE A 11 12.45 8.50 3.30
C ILE A 11 13.23 9.05 4.51
N GLY A 12 12.77 8.78 5.73
CA GLY A 12 13.28 9.42 6.93
C GLY A 12 14.51 8.73 7.55
N HIS A 13 14.68 7.43 7.28
CA HIS A 13 15.74 6.61 7.89
C HIS A 13 16.41 5.67 6.88
N PRO A 14 16.93 6.19 5.74
CA PRO A 14 17.49 5.35 4.68
C PRO A 14 18.63 4.43 5.18
N GLN A 15 19.40 4.86 6.18
CA GLN A 15 20.48 4.07 6.79
C GLN A 15 19.99 2.84 7.57
N ARG A 16 18.70 2.74 7.86
CA ARG A 16 18.07 1.60 8.54
C ARG A 16 17.45 0.59 7.57
N VAL A 17 17.50 0.88 6.28
CA VAL A 17 16.76 0.14 5.25
C VAL A 17 17.71 -0.54 4.30
N ARG A 18 17.58 -1.86 4.14
CA ARG A 18 18.26 -2.64 3.09
C ARG A 18 17.41 -2.76 1.83
N SER A 19 16.11 -2.88 2.00
CA SER A 19 15.10 -2.91 0.93
C SER A 19 13.72 -2.61 1.48
N LEU A 20 12.77 -2.26 0.63
CA LEU A 20 11.40 -1.92 0.99
C LEU A 20 10.40 -2.76 0.17
N VAL A 21 9.44 -3.38 0.85
CA VAL A 21 8.25 -3.95 0.21
C VAL A 21 7.05 -3.07 0.59
N VAL A 22 6.55 -2.33 -0.39
CA VAL A 22 5.43 -1.40 -0.23
C VAL A 22 4.18 -2.04 -0.83
N ALA A 23 3.38 -2.69 0.01
CA ALA A 23 2.19 -3.41 -0.40
C ALA A 23 0.91 -2.65 -0.07
N GLY A 24 -0.06 -2.59 -0.98
CA GLY A 24 -1.38 -1.99 -0.78
C GLY A 24 -1.30 -0.54 -0.28
N CYS A 25 -0.56 0.32 -0.96
CA CYS A 25 -0.29 1.70 -0.51
C CYS A 25 -0.94 2.71 -1.46
N GLY A 26 -2.03 3.37 -1.00
CA GLY A 26 -2.68 4.34 -1.89
C GLY A 26 -3.89 5.08 -1.32
N TYR A 27 -4.63 4.50 -0.41
CA TYR A 27 -5.87 5.09 0.10
C TYR A 27 -5.72 6.54 0.55
N GLY A 28 -6.58 7.43 0.01
CA GLY A 28 -6.58 8.84 0.32
C GLY A 28 -5.34 9.60 -0.16
N ALA A 29 -4.57 9.04 -1.10
CA ALA A 29 -3.37 9.68 -1.65
C ALA A 29 -3.65 10.48 -2.93
N ARG A 30 -4.70 10.14 -3.70
CA ARG A 30 -4.97 10.76 -5.01
C ARG A 30 -5.33 12.25 -4.85
N PRO A 31 -4.78 13.11 -5.72
CA PRO A 31 -5.20 14.52 -5.77
C PRO A 31 -6.71 14.63 -6.00
N GLY A 32 -7.36 15.56 -5.31
CA GLY A 32 -8.81 15.77 -5.38
C GLY A 32 -9.66 14.81 -4.53
N GLU A 33 -9.09 13.72 -4.02
CA GLU A 33 -9.82 12.76 -3.16
C GLU A 33 -9.48 12.92 -1.67
N ARG A 34 -8.52 13.77 -1.35
CA ARG A 34 -8.00 13.93 0.03
C ARG A 34 -9.06 14.38 1.02
N GLU A 35 -9.85 15.39 0.68
CA GLU A 35 -10.90 15.90 1.55
C GLU A 35 -11.98 14.87 1.83
N LYS A 36 -12.40 14.15 0.78
CA LYS A 36 -13.35 13.03 0.90
C LYS A 36 -12.81 11.94 1.82
N PHE A 37 -11.56 11.54 1.65
CA PHE A 37 -10.91 10.52 2.49
C PHE A 37 -10.83 10.97 3.96
N VAL A 38 -10.49 12.23 4.22
CA VAL A 38 -10.46 12.80 5.58
C VAL A 38 -11.85 12.76 6.21
N ALA A 39 -12.88 13.16 5.48
CA ALA A 39 -14.27 13.10 5.95
C ALA A 39 -14.74 11.66 6.24
N GLU A 40 -14.38 10.72 5.39
CA GLU A 40 -14.66 9.28 5.60
C GLU A 40 -13.94 8.75 6.84
N CYS A 41 -12.68 9.12 7.06
CA CYS A 41 -11.93 8.76 8.27
C CYS A 41 -12.57 9.32 9.53
N GLU A 42 -13.01 10.58 9.51
CA GLU A 42 -13.71 11.18 10.66
C GLU A 42 -15.05 10.48 10.93
N THR A 43 -15.83 10.22 9.88
CA THR A 43 -17.10 9.49 10.00
C THR A 43 -16.89 8.10 10.62
N ALA A 44 -15.86 7.39 10.15
CA ALA A 44 -15.49 6.08 10.69
C ALA A 44 -15.02 6.17 12.15
N ALA A 45 -14.18 7.15 12.49
CA ALA A 45 -13.70 7.35 13.85
C ALA A 45 -14.85 7.64 14.83
N ALA A 46 -15.78 8.54 14.45
CA ALA A 46 -16.96 8.85 15.24
C ALA A 46 -17.90 7.63 15.40
N ALA A 47 -18.07 6.83 14.36
CA ALA A 47 -18.86 5.59 14.43
C ALA A 47 -18.20 4.55 15.35
N ILE A 48 -16.87 4.39 15.29
CA ILE A 48 -16.10 3.51 16.18
C ILE A 48 -16.27 3.95 17.65
N GLU A 49 -16.15 5.23 17.94
CA GLU A 49 -16.31 5.76 19.31
C GLU A 49 -17.74 5.55 19.84
N ARG A 50 -18.74 5.78 19.00
CA ARG A 50 -20.14 5.64 19.39
C ARG A 50 -20.58 4.19 19.57
N ASP A 51 -20.20 3.30 18.64
CA ASP A 51 -20.76 1.97 18.50
C ASP A 51 -19.80 0.85 18.95
N GLY A 52 -18.53 1.19 19.15
CA GLY A 52 -17.47 0.26 19.50
C GLY A 52 -16.88 -0.50 18.30
N MET A 53 -15.68 -1.03 18.50
CA MET A 53 -14.93 -1.74 17.46
C MET A 53 -15.62 -3.03 16.99
N ALA A 54 -16.36 -3.71 17.87
CA ALA A 54 -17.09 -4.92 17.52
C ALA A 54 -18.11 -4.71 16.40
N LYS A 55 -18.81 -3.57 16.39
CA LYS A 55 -19.76 -3.20 15.32
C LYS A 55 -19.07 -2.65 14.10
N ALA A 56 -18.07 -1.78 14.29
CA ALA A 56 -17.31 -1.17 13.21
C ALA A 56 -16.57 -2.22 12.36
N ALA A 57 -16.04 -3.27 12.99
CA ALA A 57 -15.34 -4.37 12.31
C ALA A 57 -16.24 -5.10 11.31
N GLN A 58 -17.52 -5.30 11.64
CA GLN A 58 -18.47 -5.95 10.72
C GLN A 58 -18.62 -5.12 9.42
N THR A 59 -18.78 -3.81 9.54
CA THR A 59 -18.87 -2.91 8.37
C THR A 59 -17.58 -2.90 7.59
N TYR A 60 -16.43 -2.78 8.25
CA TYR A 60 -15.12 -2.72 7.62
C TYR A 60 -14.75 -4.02 6.90
N ALA A 61 -15.06 -5.17 7.49
CA ALA A 61 -14.77 -6.48 6.91
C ALA A 61 -15.58 -6.76 5.63
N LEU A 62 -16.73 -6.10 5.45
CA LEU A 62 -17.56 -6.17 4.25
C LEU A 62 -17.23 -5.10 3.22
N GLY A 63 -16.22 -4.25 3.48
CA GLY A 63 -15.83 -3.19 2.57
C GLY A 63 -15.28 -3.73 1.23
N PRO A 64 -15.32 -2.91 0.16
CA PRO A 64 -14.96 -3.35 -1.20
C PRO A 64 -13.53 -3.90 -1.29
N SER A 65 -12.61 -3.38 -0.50
CA SER A 65 -11.22 -3.83 -0.44
C SER A 65 -11.03 -5.22 0.19
N ARG A 66 -12.07 -5.88 0.68
CA ARG A 66 -12.04 -7.20 1.32
C ARG A 66 -12.86 -8.27 0.57
N VAL A 67 -13.50 -7.89 -0.52
CA VAL A 67 -14.37 -8.80 -1.31
C VAL A 67 -13.59 -9.99 -1.84
N GLN A 68 -12.40 -9.79 -2.40
CA GLN A 68 -11.58 -10.88 -2.91
C GLN A 68 -11.09 -11.81 -1.79
N PHE A 69 -10.76 -11.26 -0.63
CA PHE A 69 -10.39 -12.07 0.54
C PHE A 69 -11.56 -12.96 0.97
N GLN A 70 -12.75 -12.39 1.09
CA GLN A 70 -13.95 -13.15 1.46
C GLN A 70 -14.25 -14.26 0.44
N ASN A 71 -14.10 -13.98 -0.85
CA ASN A 71 -14.37 -14.95 -1.92
C ASN A 71 -13.36 -16.09 -1.97
N LYS A 72 -12.08 -15.80 -1.77
CA LYS A 72 -10.99 -16.78 -1.90
C LYS A 72 -10.77 -17.61 -0.65
N ASP A 73 -10.85 -16.99 0.52
CA ASP A 73 -10.69 -17.65 1.82
C ASP A 73 -11.75 -17.16 2.83
N PRO A 74 -12.98 -17.68 2.77
CA PRO A 74 -14.05 -17.29 3.70
C PRO A 74 -13.70 -17.54 5.17
N ARG A 75 -12.88 -18.57 5.46
CA ARG A 75 -12.47 -18.88 6.85
C ARG A 75 -11.43 -17.89 7.36
N GLY A 76 -10.41 -17.60 6.57
CA GLY A 76 -9.40 -16.58 6.89
C GLY A 76 -10.04 -15.20 6.99
N TRP A 77 -10.98 -14.87 6.11
CA TRP A 77 -11.75 -13.63 6.19
C TRP A 77 -12.56 -13.53 7.50
N GLN A 78 -13.22 -14.61 7.91
CA GLN A 78 -13.96 -14.64 9.20
C GLN A 78 -13.00 -14.42 10.37
N LEU A 79 -11.87 -15.11 10.39
CA LEU A 79 -10.83 -14.92 11.42
C LEU A 79 -10.34 -13.46 11.47
N PHE A 80 -10.09 -12.87 10.32
CA PHE A 80 -9.73 -11.45 10.20
C PHE A 80 -10.81 -10.53 10.81
N ALA A 81 -12.09 -10.78 10.48
CA ALA A 81 -13.20 -10.00 11.01
C ALA A 81 -13.32 -10.12 12.54
N ASP A 82 -13.12 -11.34 13.07
CA ASP A 82 -13.19 -11.61 14.51
C ASP A 82 -12.01 -10.93 15.26
N GLN A 83 -10.79 -11.05 14.76
CA GLN A 83 -9.63 -10.36 15.33
C GLN A 83 -9.76 -8.82 15.28
N LEU A 84 -10.33 -8.29 14.22
CA LEU A 84 -10.58 -6.85 14.12
C LEU A 84 -11.53 -6.31 15.18
N ARG A 85 -12.49 -7.13 15.61
CA ARG A 85 -13.45 -6.80 16.70
C ARG A 85 -12.76 -6.62 18.04
N GLU A 86 -11.60 -7.24 18.25
CA GLU A 86 -10.82 -7.19 19.48
C GLU A 86 -9.93 -5.93 19.58
N HIS A 87 -9.84 -5.16 18.51
CA HIS A 87 -9.05 -3.94 18.52
C HIS A 87 -9.61 -2.91 19.49
N SER A 88 -8.71 -2.13 20.10
CA SER A 88 -9.10 -1.02 20.97
C SER A 88 -9.96 0.00 20.20
N THR A 89 -11.16 0.27 20.70
CA THR A 89 -12.06 1.31 20.17
C THR A 89 -11.35 2.67 20.13
N GLU A 90 -10.75 3.08 21.25
CA GLU A 90 -10.03 4.35 21.38
C GLU A 90 -8.80 4.37 20.47
N GLY A 91 -7.99 3.30 20.45
CA GLY A 91 -6.80 3.18 19.62
C GLY A 91 -7.12 3.27 18.13
N SER A 92 -8.20 2.62 17.69
CA SER A 92 -8.65 2.64 16.29
C SER A 92 -9.11 4.03 15.85
N ALA A 93 -9.95 4.70 16.64
CA ALA A 93 -10.40 6.06 16.35
C ALA A 93 -9.24 7.07 16.35
N ARG A 94 -8.34 6.99 17.33
CA ARG A 94 -7.12 7.83 17.39
C ARG A 94 -6.20 7.59 16.20
N THR A 95 -6.08 6.35 15.73
CA THR A 95 -5.27 6.02 14.54
C THR A 95 -5.84 6.66 13.27
N LEU A 96 -7.15 6.65 13.10
CA LEU A 96 -7.80 7.34 11.99
C LEU A 96 -7.49 8.84 12.01
N ARG A 97 -7.74 9.50 13.14
CA ARG A 97 -7.53 10.96 13.27
C ARG A 97 -6.06 11.37 13.31
N GLY A 98 -5.24 10.64 14.05
CA GLY A 98 -3.83 10.99 14.29
C GLY A 98 -2.88 10.60 13.16
N VAL A 99 -3.19 9.55 12.40
CA VAL A 99 -2.33 9.04 11.34
C VAL A 99 -2.98 9.20 9.96
N GLN A 100 -4.15 8.59 9.75
CA GLN A 100 -4.73 8.55 8.40
C GLN A 100 -5.13 9.93 7.89
N MET A 101 -5.76 10.73 8.72
CA MET A 101 -6.19 12.09 8.36
C MET A 101 -5.02 13.08 8.25
N ARG A 102 -3.88 12.81 8.91
CA ARG A 102 -2.75 13.77 9.00
C ARG A 102 -1.59 13.45 8.08
N ARG A 103 -1.43 12.19 7.66
CA ARG A 103 -0.32 11.83 6.78
C ARG A 103 -0.41 12.57 5.45
N PRO A 104 0.73 12.98 4.86
CA PRO A 104 0.75 13.60 3.54
C PRO A 104 0.25 12.64 2.45
N SER A 105 -0.16 13.20 1.33
CA SER A 105 -0.40 12.45 0.09
C SER A 105 0.91 11.93 -0.47
N LEU A 106 0.86 10.83 -1.24
CA LEU A 106 2.03 10.33 -1.98
C LEU A 106 2.50 11.32 -3.05
N TRP A 107 1.60 12.13 -3.60
CA TRP A 107 1.94 13.20 -4.54
C TRP A 107 2.75 14.32 -3.90
N GLU A 108 2.48 14.62 -2.63
CA GLU A 108 3.26 15.58 -1.83
C GLU A 108 4.64 15.06 -1.45
N LEU A 109 4.85 13.75 -1.46
CA LEU A 109 6.13 13.09 -1.15
C LEU A 109 6.98 12.78 -2.40
N THR A 110 6.63 13.32 -3.55
CA THR A 110 7.29 12.99 -4.83
C THR A 110 8.78 13.29 -4.80
N GLU A 111 9.19 14.44 -4.26
CA GLU A 111 10.61 14.83 -4.22
C GLU A 111 11.41 13.99 -3.21
N GLU A 112 10.79 13.58 -2.11
CA GLU A 112 11.38 12.67 -1.14
C GLU A 112 11.54 11.26 -1.72
N MET A 113 10.53 10.78 -2.43
CA MET A 113 10.56 9.47 -3.08
C MET A 113 11.65 9.35 -4.15
N LYS A 114 11.96 10.43 -4.89
CA LYS A 114 13.06 10.45 -5.86
C LYS A 114 14.43 10.19 -5.23
N ARG A 115 14.58 10.47 -3.94
CA ARG A 115 15.84 10.29 -3.20
C ARG A 115 15.99 8.92 -2.55
N ILE A 116 14.99 8.05 -2.65
CA ILE A 116 15.07 6.67 -2.14
C ILE A 116 16.05 5.89 -3.03
N GLU A 117 17.16 5.45 -2.41
CA GLU A 117 18.19 4.65 -3.08
C GLU A 117 18.08 3.15 -2.78
N ALA A 118 17.45 2.80 -1.67
CA ALA A 118 17.22 1.41 -1.33
C ALA A 118 16.36 0.72 -2.41
N PRO A 119 16.59 -0.57 -2.70
CA PRO A 119 15.71 -1.38 -3.52
C PRO A 119 14.26 -1.33 -3.03
N VAL A 120 13.31 -1.13 -3.95
CA VAL A 120 11.88 -1.05 -3.62
C VAL A 120 11.08 -2.00 -4.50
N LEU A 121 10.22 -2.81 -3.87
CA LEU A 121 9.17 -3.57 -4.53
C LEU A 121 7.82 -2.97 -4.14
N VAL A 122 7.07 -2.46 -5.12
CA VAL A 122 5.67 -2.05 -4.96
C VAL A 122 4.78 -3.20 -5.37
N VAL A 123 3.85 -3.61 -4.50
CA VAL A 123 2.89 -4.70 -4.78
C VAL A 123 1.48 -4.19 -4.57
N THR A 124 0.62 -4.36 -5.56
CA THR A 124 -0.81 -4.01 -5.47
C THR A 124 -1.68 -5.08 -6.13
N GLY A 125 -2.94 -5.15 -5.74
CA GLY A 125 -3.94 -5.95 -6.44
C GLY A 125 -4.59 -5.15 -7.57
N ASP A 126 -5.01 -5.83 -8.63
CA ASP A 126 -5.70 -5.18 -9.74
C ASP A 126 -7.13 -4.75 -9.40
N GLU A 127 -7.69 -5.28 -8.31
CA GLU A 127 -8.99 -4.88 -7.75
C GLU A 127 -8.85 -3.97 -6.50
N ASP A 128 -7.64 -3.55 -6.15
CA ASP A 128 -7.38 -2.53 -5.14
C ASP A 128 -7.28 -1.14 -5.80
N GLU A 129 -8.41 -0.68 -6.36
CA GLU A 129 -8.52 0.52 -7.20
C GLU A 129 -7.80 1.75 -6.61
N GLN A 130 -7.89 1.93 -5.29
CA GLN A 130 -7.28 3.07 -4.61
C GLN A 130 -5.74 3.00 -4.54
N CYS A 131 -5.14 1.85 -4.87
CA CYS A 131 -3.71 1.63 -4.82
C CYS A 131 -3.05 1.50 -6.20
N LEU A 132 -3.82 1.36 -7.29
CA LEU A 132 -3.28 1.21 -8.65
C LEU A 132 -2.51 2.44 -9.12
N GLU A 133 -3.16 3.59 -9.15
CA GLU A 133 -2.53 4.84 -9.58
C GLU A 133 -1.38 5.27 -8.65
N PRO A 134 -1.53 5.21 -7.30
CA PRO A 134 -0.42 5.40 -6.39
C PRO A 134 0.74 4.41 -6.60
N GLY A 135 0.46 3.16 -6.91
CA GLY A 135 1.48 2.16 -7.27
C GLY A 135 2.28 2.56 -8.51
N LEU A 136 1.60 3.04 -9.55
CA LEU A 136 2.23 3.58 -10.75
C LEU A 136 3.05 4.84 -10.47
N LEU A 137 2.55 5.74 -9.61
CA LEU A 137 3.30 6.93 -9.18
C LEU A 137 4.61 6.52 -8.51
N MET A 138 4.56 5.63 -7.51
CA MET A 138 5.76 5.15 -6.82
C MET A 138 6.75 4.50 -7.80
N LYS A 139 6.26 3.65 -8.73
CA LYS A 139 7.11 3.04 -9.77
C LYS A 139 7.80 4.04 -10.67
N ARG A 140 7.14 5.13 -11.01
CA ARG A 140 7.68 6.17 -11.90
C ARG A 140 8.62 7.12 -11.17
N THR A 141 8.41 7.31 -9.87
CA THR A 141 9.11 8.31 -9.05
C THR A 141 10.35 7.75 -8.37
N ILE A 142 10.26 6.53 -7.80
CA ILE A 142 11.37 5.91 -7.07
C ILE A 142 12.32 5.24 -8.07
N PRO A 143 13.60 5.64 -8.13
CA PRO A 143 14.54 5.14 -9.16
C PRO A 143 14.75 3.62 -9.14
N THR A 144 14.63 3.00 -7.96
CA THR A 144 14.87 1.57 -7.72
C THR A 144 13.58 0.74 -7.70
N ALA A 145 12.41 1.36 -7.90
CA ALA A 145 11.15 0.64 -7.74
C ALA A 145 10.88 -0.37 -8.85
N GLY A 146 10.55 -1.61 -8.46
CA GLY A 146 9.78 -2.58 -9.26
C GLY A 146 8.31 -2.48 -8.92
N LEU A 147 7.42 -2.83 -9.85
CA LEU A 147 5.97 -2.88 -9.63
C LEU A 147 5.44 -4.25 -10.02
N VAL A 148 4.69 -4.86 -9.13
CA VAL A 148 3.90 -6.07 -9.37
C VAL A 148 2.44 -5.74 -9.10
N VAL A 149 1.57 -6.09 -10.05
CA VAL A 149 0.12 -6.05 -9.91
C VAL A 149 -0.38 -7.49 -9.93
N LEU A 150 -0.93 -7.96 -8.81
CA LEU A 150 -1.48 -9.31 -8.70
C LEU A 150 -2.89 -9.35 -9.26
N PRO A 151 -3.20 -10.25 -10.21
CA PRO A 151 -4.52 -10.33 -10.80
C PRO A 151 -5.56 -10.89 -9.83
N ARG A 152 -6.78 -10.40 -9.93
CA ARG A 152 -7.91 -10.83 -9.10
C ARG A 152 -7.62 -10.73 -7.61
N ALA A 153 -6.89 -9.70 -7.19
CA ALA A 153 -6.51 -9.45 -5.81
C ALA A 153 -6.95 -8.06 -5.37
N GLY A 154 -7.50 -7.98 -4.18
CA GLY A 154 -7.87 -6.74 -3.50
C GLY A 154 -6.71 -6.21 -2.64
N HIS A 155 -7.04 -5.72 -1.46
CA HIS A 155 -6.08 -5.03 -0.60
C HIS A 155 -5.25 -5.93 0.31
N THR A 156 -5.74 -7.12 0.64
CA THR A 156 -5.08 -8.05 1.56
C THR A 156 -4.28 -9.12 0.81
N LEU A 157 -3.46 -8.70 -0.12
CA LEU A 157 -2.69 -9.51 -1.06
C LEU A 157 -2.04 -10.76 -0.46
N ASN A 158 -1.41 -10.58 0.69
CA ASN A 158 -0.70 -11.64 1.41
C ASN A 158 -1.63 -12.68 2.04
N LEU A 159 -2.91 -12.36 2.18
CA LEU A 159 -3.95 -13.28 2.68
C LEU A 159 -4.80 -13.85 1.55
N GLU A 160 -4.99 -13.06 0.49
CA GLU A 160 -5.82 -13.42 -0.66
C GLU A 160 -5.13 -14.40 -1.62
N ASP A 161 -3.82 -14.23 -1.79
CA ASP A 161 -2.97 -15.08 -2.63
C ASP A 161 -1.56 -15.16 -2.03
N PRO A 162 -1.41 -15.90 -0.91
CA PRO A 162 -0.14 -15.98 -0.18
C PRO A 162 1.00 -16.56 -1.02
N ASP A 163 0.72 -17.51 -1.90
CA ASP A 163 1.74 -18.14 -2.72
C ASP A 163 2.30 -17.16 -3.75
N ALA A 164 1.44 -16.43 -4.46
CA ALA A 164 1.86 -15.41 -5.41
C ALA A 164 2.59 -14.27 -4.72
N PHE A 165 2.04 -13.77 -3.59
CA PHE A 165 2.66 -12.71 -2.82
C PHE A 165 4.04 -13.11 -2.29
N ASN A 166 4.15 -14.25 -1.64
CA ASN A 166 5.41 -14.76 -1.09
C ASN A 166 6.45 -14.99 -2.18
N ARG A 167 6.06 -15.55 -3.32
CA ARG A 167 6.98 -15.76 -4.45
C ARG A 167 7.61 -14.46 -4.91
N VAL A 168 6.82 -13.41 -5.21
CA VAL A 168 7.38 -12.14 -5.70
C VAL A 168 8.23 -11.43 -4.64
N VAL A 169 7.88 -11.53 -3.37
CA VAL A 169 8.67 -10.96 -2.27
C VAL A 169 9.99 -11.70 -2.10
N LEU A 170 9.98 -13.04 -2.13
CA LEU A 170 11.20 -13.85 -1.99
C LEU A 170 12.14 -13.68 -3.19
N GLU A 171 11.61 -13.62 -4.41
CA GLU A 171 12.38 -13.31 -5.61
C GLU A 171 13.04 -11.94 -5.52
N PHE A 172 12.29 -10.93 -5.05
CA PHE A 172 12.82 -9.58 -4.82
C PHE A 172 13.95 -9.59 -3.78
N ILE A 173 13.72 -10.16 -2.59
CA ILE A 173 14.73 -10.23 -1.53
C ILE A 173 15.99 -10.95 -2.04
N SER A 174 15.82 -12.08 -2.74
CA SER A 174 16.93 -12.84 -3.33
C SER A 174 17.72 -12.00 -4.34
N ALA A 175 17.03 -11.26 -5.20
CA ALA A 175 17.69 -10.38 -6.16
C ALA A 175 18.48 -9.26 -5.47
N VAL A 176 17.94 -8.68 -4.40
CA VAL A 176 18.63 -7.65 -3.58
C VAL A 176 19.88 -8.22 -2.92
N GLU A 177 19.77 -9.39 -2.26
CA GLU A 177 20.90 -10.02 -1.57
C GLU A 177 22.04 -10.44 -2.53
N LEU A 178 21.69 -10.73 -3.79
CA LEU A 178 22.66 -11.04 -4.84
C LEU A 178 23.19 -9.80 -5.58
N GLY A 179 22.79 -8.59 -5.16
CA GLY A 179 23.20 -7.34 -5.84
C GLY A 179 22.68 -7.22 -7.28
N ARG A 180 21.50 -7.82 -7.57
CA ARG A 180 20.89 -7.83 -8.91
C ARG A 180 19.66 -6.94 -9.04
N TRP A 181 19.40 -6.06 -8.06
CA TRP A 181 18.30 -5.12 -8.10
C TRP A 181 18.84 -3.69 -8.27
N ASP A 182 18.97 -3.28 -9.52
CA ASP A 182 19.54 -2.00 -9.89
C ASP A 182 18.49 -0.89 -10.04
N ARG A 183 18.98 0.35 -10.17
CA ARG A 183 18.15 1.46 -10.60
C ARG A 183 17.64 1.20 -12.02
N ARG A 184 16.47 1.74 -12.32
CA ARG A 184 15.90 1.70 -13.66
C ARG A 184 16.89 2.36 -14.65
N ASP A 185 17.22 1.65 -15.73
CA ASP A 185 18.07 2.20 -16.79
C ASP A 185 17.38 3.43 -17.42
N PRO A 186 18.01 4.60 -17.41
CA PRO A 186 17.44 5.83 -17.99
C PRO A 186 17.02 5.67 -19.45
N ARG A 187 17.69 4.81 -20.20
CA ARG A 187 17.36 4.52 -21.61
C ARG A 187 15.97 3.92 -21.77
N SER A 188 15.42 3.28 -20.74
CA SER A 188 14.07 2.73 -20.74
C SER A 188 12.98 3.78 -20.54
N THR A 189 13.34 5.05 -20.33
CA THR A 189 12.41 6.17 -20.06
C THR A 189 12.39 7.23 -21.16
N VAL A 190 13.13 7.03 -22.28
CA VAL A 190 13.12 7.98 -23.39
C VAL A 190 11.77 8.06 -24.09
N ALA A 191 11.44 9.25 -24.60
CA ALA A 191 10.13 9.58 -25.17
C ALA A 191 9.78 8.83 -26.46
N GLY A 192 10.77 8.26 -27.16
CA GLY A 192 10.54 7.58 -28.44
C GLY A 192 10.48 6.05 -28.30
N ILE A 193 9.35 5.45 -28.69
CA ILE A 193 9.16 3.99 -28.63
C ILE A 193 10.14 3.23 -29.54
N LEU A 194 10.48 3.81 -30.68
CA LEU A 194 11.31 3.17 -31.70
C LEU A 194 12.80 3.55 -31.64
N GLY A 195 13.19 4.41 -30.69
CA GLY A 195 14.57 4.83 -30.52
C GLY A 195 15.12 5.77 -31.61
N PHE A 196 14.31 6.17 -32.57
CA PHE A 196 14.65 7.18 -33.57
C PHE A 196 14.49 8.59 -32.97
N GLY A 197 15.54 9.38 -32.90
CA GLY A 197 15.49 10.75 -32.37
C GLY A 197 16.24 10.95 -31.04
N ARG A 198 17.37 10.32 -30.88
CA ARG A 198 18.33 10.64 -29.81
C ARG A 198 19.19 11.84 -30.23
#